data_965cc8001dee4a13277f05e2bf7697dd
#
_entry.id   965cc8001dee4a13277f05e2bf7697dd
#
_cell.length_a   1.000
_cell.length_b   1.000
_cell.length_c   1.000
_cell.angle_alpha   90.00
_cell.angle_beta   90.00
_cell.angle_gamma   90.00
#
_symmetry.space_group_name_H-M   'P 1'
#
loop_
_entity.id
_entity.type
_entity.pdbx_description
1 polymer ?
#
loop_
_entity_poly.entity_id
_entity_poly.type
_entity_poly.pdbx_seq_one_letter_code
_entity_poly.pdbx_strand_id
1 'polypeptide(L)'
;MQTPDFPSYTVQDLCKKMGYSRMQLNRLFKKYLDKTPHEYLADYRLRYARNLLRTTDMKILDVAMASGYSTLSQFQLSFKKRFGLPPGQYRKKSKNSTSV
;
A
#
# COMPACT_ATOMS: atom_id res chain seq x y z
N MET A 1 10.34 -0.83 -13.81
CA MET A 1 10.54 0.55 -13.47
C MET A 1 9.31 1.19 -12.85
N GLN A 2 9.49 1.84 -11.76
CA GLN A 2 8.35 2.40 -11.11
C GLN A 2 8.11 3.84 -11.55
N THR A 3 6.88 4.25 -11.49
CA THR A 3 6.52 5.58 -11.87
C THR A 3 6.82 6.56 -10.74
N PRO A 4 7.12 7.83 -11.05
CA PRO A 4 7.33 8.83 -10.01
C PRO A 4 6.10 9.07 -9.15
N ASP A 5 4.93 8.73 -9.65
CA ASP A 5 3.68 9.00 -8.94
C ASP A 5 3.25 7.89 -8.01
N PHE A 6 3.91 6.76 -8.10
CA PHE A 6 3.60 5.69 -7.19
C PHE A 6 4.11 6.05 -5.79
N PRO A 7 3.38 5.85 -4.74
CA PRO A 7 2.13 5.12 -4.61
C PRO A 7 0.87 5.98 -4.67
N SER A 8 0.98 7.21 -5.15
CA SER A 8 -0.19 8.07 -5.35
C SER A 8 -1.04 7.64 -6.52
N TYR A 9 -0.61 6.64 -7.23
CA TYR A 9 -1.29 6.11 -8.38
C TYR A 9 -2.73 5.75 -8.01
N THR A 10 -3.68 6.15 -8.86
CA THR A 10 -5.09 5.90 -8.61
C THR A 10 -5.63 4.88 -9.59
N VAL A 11 -6.85 4.39 -9.31
CA VAL A 11 -7.52 3.48 -10.23
C VAL A 11 -7.71 4.16 -11.59
N GLN A 12 -7.99 5.44 -11.59
CA GLN A 12 -8.17 6.18 -12.83
C GLN A 12 -6.88 6.23 -13.64
N ASP A 13 -5.75 6.41 -12.99
CA ASP A 13 -4.45 6.37 -13.65
C ASP A 13 -4.18 5.00 -14.24
N LEU A 14 -4.57 3.97 -13.53
CA LEU A 14 -4.40 2.61 -14.00
C LEU A 14 -5.23 2.35 -15.24
N CYS A 15 -6.47 2.82 -15.25
CA CYS A 15 -7.34 2.70 -16.42
C CYS A 15 -6.72 3.37 -17.64
N LYS A 16 -6.20 4.55 -17.45
CA LYS A 16 -5.56 5.28 -18.55
C LYS A 16 -4.36 4.55 -19.09
N LYS A 17 -3.54 4.06 -18.20
CA LYS A 17 -2.31 3.39 -18.60
C LYS A 17 -2.59 2.11 -19.36
N MET A 18 -3.59 1.36 -18.93
CA MET A 18 -3.91 0.08 -19.54
C MET A 18 -4.88 0.19 -20.72
N GLY A 19 -5.47 1.35 -20.91
CA GLY A 19 -6.40 1.55 -22.01
C GLY A 19 -7.76 0.92 -21.79
N TYR A 20 -8.14 0.67 -20.55
CA TYR A 20 -9.44 0.08 -20.24
C TYR A 20 -10.34 1.09 -19.56
N SER A 21 -11.65 0.91 -19.73
CA SER A 21 -12.60 1.64 -18.94
C SER A 21 -12.60 1.09 -17.52
N ARG A 22 -13.15 1.86 -16.60
CA ARG A 22 -13.20 1.45 -15.21
C ARG A 22 -13.95 0.12 -15.04
N MET A 23 -15.03 -0.04 -15.78
CA MET A 23 -15.84 -1.25 -15.72
C MET A 23 -15.05 -2.45 -16.24
N GLN A 24 -14.35 -2.27 -17.36
CA GLN A 24 -13.55 -3.34 -17.92
C GLN A 24 -12.43 -3.76 -16.98
N LEU A 25 -11.78 -2.78 -16.37
CA LEU A 25 -10.69 -3.05 -15.46
C LEU A 25 -11.18 -3.79 -14.22
N ASN A 26 -12.32 -3.37 -13.67
CA ASN A 26 -12.92 -4.05 -12.53
C ASN A 26 -13.19 -5.51 -12.85
N ARG A 27 -13.73 -5.76 -14.03
CA ARG A 27 -14.07 -7.12 -14.45
C ARG A 27 -12.82 -7.99 -14.58
N LEU A 28 -11.79 -7.44 -15.18
CA LEU A 28 -10.55 -8.18 -15.37
C LEU A 28 -9.85 -8.48 -14.06
N PHE A 29 -9.79 -7.49 -13.18
CA PHE A 29 -9.14 -7.70 -11.89
C PHE A 29 -9.88 -8.71 -11.05
N LYS A 30 -11.21 -8.65 -11.06
CA LYS A 30 -12.01 -9.62 -10.32
C LYS A 30 -11.80 -11.02 -10.86
N LYS A 31 -11.74 -11.15 -12.17
CA LYS A 31 -11.60 -12.44 -12.82
C LYS A 31 -10.22 -13.08 -12.54
N TYR A 32 -9.17 -12.31 -12.64
CA TYR A 32 -7.82 -12.85 -12.55
C TYR A 32 -7.17 -12.72 -11.19
N LEU A 33 -7.54 -11.72 -10.42
CA LEU A 33 -6.90 -11.45 -9.13
C LEU A 33 -7.86 -11.58 -7.95
N ASP A 34 -9.14 -11.74 -8.23
CA ASP A 34 -10.19 -11.82 -7.21
C ASP A 34 -10.21 -10.58 -6.31
N LYS A 35 -9.85 -9.44 -6.87
CA LYS A 35 -9.83 -8.16 -6.19
C LYS A 35 -10.28 -7.06 -7.14
N THR A 36 -10.79 -5.97 -6.58
CA THR A 36 -11.03 -4.78 -7.39
C THR A 36 -9.70 -4.06 -7.60
N PRO A 37 -9.59 -3.22 -8.62
CA PRO A 37 -8.38 -2.40 -8.79
C PRO A 37 -8.09 -1.53 -7.59
N HIS A 38 -9.12 -1.03 -6.94
CA HIS A 38 -8.97 -0.21 -5.75
C HIS A 38 -8.33 -1.01 -4.61
N GLU A 39 -8.80 -2.22 -4.40
CA GLU A 39 -8.24 -3.11 -3.38
C GLU A 39 -6.79 -3.46 -3.71
N TYR A 40 -6.51 -3.69 -4.97
CA TYR A 40 -5.18 -4.01 -5.43
C TYR A 40 -4.19 -2.87 -5.12
N LEU A 41 -4.59 -1.64 -5.43
CA LEU A 41 -3.72 -0.49 -5.17
C LEU A 41 -3.55 -0.24 -3.69
N ALA A 42 -4.61 -0.44 -2.90
CA ALA A 42 -4.52 -0.27 -1.46
C ALA A 42 -3.53 -1.27 -0.86
N ASP A 43 -3.60 -2.52 -1.31
CA ASP A 43 -2.66 -3.54 -0.85
C ASP A 43 -1.23 -3.20 -1.24
N TYR A 44 -1.05 -2.68 -2.44
CA TYR A 44 0.27 -2.30 -2.93
C TYR A 44 0.86 -1.17 -2.09
N ARG A 45 0.03 -0.17 -1.75
CA ARG A 45 0.48 0.93 -0.88
C ARG A 45 0.91 0.41 0.48
N LEU A 46 0.16 -0.51 1.04
CA LEU A 46 0.50 -1.07 2.35
C LEU A 46 1.76 -1.90 2.31
N ARG A 47 1.98 -2.63 1.24
CA ARG A 47 3.23 -3.41 1.10
C ARG A 47 4.43 -2.48 0.91
N TYR A 48 4.24 -1.39 0.22
CA TYR A 48 5.28 -0.38 0.08
C TYR A 48 5.63 0.21 1.46
N ALA A 49 4.61 0.54 2.24
CA ALA A 49 4.80 1.07 3.58
C ALA A 49 5.52 0.06 4.47
N ARG A 50 5.12 -1.20 4.40
CA ARG A 50 5.76 -2.25 5.17
C ARG A 50 7.25 -2.33 4.84
N ASN A 51 7.58 -2.23 3.58
CA ASN A 51 8.97 -2.25 3.15
C ASN A 51 9.76 -1.08 3.74
N LEU A 52 9.17 0.11 3.74
CA LEU A 52 9.81 1.27 4.34
C LEU A 52 10.01 1.11 5.84
N LEU A 53 9.05 0.50 6.52
CA LEU A 53 9.17 0.25 7.95
C LEU A 53 10.33 -0.69 8.26
N ARG A 54 10.57 -1.64 7.38
CA ARG A 54 11.62 -2.62 7.58
C ARG A 54 13.00 -2.13 7.18
N THR A 55 13.08 -1.29 6.18
CA THR A 55 14.35 -0.92 5.57
C THR A 55 14.83 0.48 5.92
N THR A 56 14.01 1.29 6.55
CA THR A 56 14.38 2.67 6.90
C THR A 56 14.02 2.98 8.34
N ASP A 57 14.52 4.10 8.82
CA ASP A 57 14.17 4.63 10.14
C ASP A 57 13.19 5.78 10.04
N MET A 58 12.49 5.90 8.92
CA MET A 58 11.52 6.96 8.73
C MET A 58 10.45 6.93 9.82
N LYS A 59 10.00 8.10 10.21
CA LYS A 59 8.92 8.20 11.18
C LYS A 59 7.65 7.58 10.60
N ILE A 60 6.80 7.06 11.47
CA ILE A 60 5.56 6.43 11.01
C ILE A 60 4.73 7.39 10.17
N LEU A 61 4.66 8.65 10.59
CA LEU A 61 3.93 9.66 9.82
C LEU A 61 4.52 9.82 8.41
N ASP A 62 5.83 9.83 8.31
CA ASP A 62 6.48 9.98 7.01
C ASP A 62 6.24 8.78 6.13
N VAL A 63 6.23 7.60 6.72
CA VAL A 63 5.91 6.38 5.97
C VAL A 63 4.48 6.44 5.44
N ALA A 64 3.55 6.92 6.27
CA ALA A 64 2.16 7.05 5.85
C ALA A 64 2.03 7.98 4.64
N MET A 65 2.69 9.13 4.70
CA MET A 65 2.63 10.09 3.60
C MET A 65 3.30 9.56 2.35
N ALA A 66 4.45 8.92 2.51
CA ALA A 66 5.17 8.35 1.38
C ALA A 66 4.38 7.22 0.72
N SER A 67 3.52 6.56 1.49
CA SER A 67 2.72 5.45 0.99
C SER A 67 1.39 5.91 0.40
N GLY A 68 1.15 7.20 0.34
CA GLY A 68 -0.05 7.74 -0.32
C GLY A 68 -1.25 7.94 0.59
N TYR A 69 -1.08 7.91 1.90
CA TYR A 69 -2.17 8.15 2.83
C TYR A 69 -2.24 9.61 3.22
N SER A 70 -3.45 10.11 3.39
CA SER A 70 -3.67 11.51 3.75
C SER A 70 -3.52 11.76 5.24
N THR A 71 -3.82 10.77 6.05
CA THR A 71 -3.76 10.91 7.50
C THR A 71 -3.07 9.72 8.13
N LEU A 72 -2.45 9.97 9.26
CA LEU A 72 -1.80 8.91 10.02
C LEU A 72 -2.82 7.91 10.56
N SER A 73 -3.96 8.40 11.02
CA SER A 73 -5.00 7.53 11.58
C SER A 73 -5.47 6.51 10.56
N GLN A 74 -5.73 6.95 9.35
CA GLN A 74 -6.20 6.06 8.30
C GLN A 74 -5.15 5.04 7.95
N PHE A 75 -3.90 5.46 7.88
CA PHE A 75 -2.79 4.56 7.61
C PHE A 75 -2.69 3.47 8.68
N GLN A 76 -2.73 3.88 9.94
CA GLN A 76 -2.60 2.93 11.05
C GLN A 76 -3.73 1.90 11.05
N LEU A 77 -4.95 2.35 10.81
CA LEU A 77 -6.08 1.43 10.74
C LEU A 77 -5.94 0.44 9.59
N SER A 78 -5.59 0.94 8.43
CA SER A 78 -5.45 0.09 7.25
C SER A 78 -4.31 -0.90 7.41
N PHE A 79 -3.20 -0.44 7.95
CA PHE A 79 -2.04 -1.30 8.15
C PHE A 79 -2.35 -2.41 9.15
N LYS A 80 -2.96 -2.06 10.26
CA LYS A 80 -3.32 -3.05 11.26
C LYS A 80 -4.29 -4.07 10.71
N LYS A 81 -5.26 -3.61 9.95
CA LYS A 81 -6.25 -4.49 9.35
C LYS A 81 -5.60 -5.47 8.39
N ARG A 82 -4.62 -5.01 7.63
CA ARG A 82 -3.97 -5.84 6.61
C ARG A 82 -2.93 -6.79 7.20
N PHE A 83 -2.15 -6.33 8.16
CA PHE A 83 -1.01 -7.10 8.67
C PHE A 83 -1.15 -7.53 10.12
N GLY A 84 -2.22 -7.17 10.79
CA GLY A 84 -2.50 -7.63 12.14
C GLY A 84 -1.89 -6.81 13.26
N LEU A 85 -0.99 -5.88 12.95
CA LEU A 85 -0.32 -5.05 13.93
C LEU A 85 -0.26 -3.60 13.47
N PRO A 86 -0.32 -2.64 14.38
CA PRO A 86 -0.06 -1.24 14.00
C PRO A 86 1.36 -1.09 13.45
N PRO A 87 1.59 -0.08 12.62
CA PRO A 87 2.91 0.08 11.98
C PRO A 87 4.08 0.17 12.95
N GLY A 88 3.91 0.90 14.05
CA GLY A 88 4.97 1.03 15.04
C GLY A 88 5.34 -0.29 15.68
N GLN A 89 4.34 -1.07 16.03
CA GLN A 89 4.58 -2.38 16.63
C GLN A 89 5.16 -3.35 15.61
N TYR A 90 4.73 -3.26 14.37
CA TYR A 90 5.26 -4.08 13.32
C TYR A 90 6.77 -3.84 13.14
N ARG A 91 7.18 -2.58 13.12
CA ARG A 91 8.58 -2.23 12.99
C ARG A 91 9.41 -2.78 14.13
N LYS A 92 8.90 -2.62 15.33
CA LYS A 92 9.58 -3.11 16.53
C LYS A 92 9.77 -4.61 16.48
N LYS A 93 8.72 -5.32 16.13
CA LYS A 93 8.76 -6.77 16.05
C LYS A 93 9.68 -7.24 14.93
N SER A 94 9.66 -6.57 13.81
CA SER A 94 10.50 -6.92 12.68
C SER A 94 11.98 -6.76 13.01
N LYS A 95 12.33 -5.67 13.68
CA LYS A 95 13.73 -5.44 14.07
C LYS A 95 14.19 -6.44 15.12
N ASN A 96 13.32 -6.79 16.06
CA ASN A 96 13.66 -7.80 17.05
C ASN A 96 13.89 -9.16 16.40
N SER A 97 13.08 -9.49 15.40
CA SER A 97 13.22 -10.76 14.70
C SER A 97 14.56 -10.84 13.97
N THR A 98 14.98 -9.74 13.38
CA THR A 98 16.22 -9.73 12.62
C THR A 98 17.45 -9.73 13.49
N SER A 99 17.33 -9.35 14.73
CA SER A 99 18.48 -9.32 15.62
C SER A 99 18.83 -10.70 16.16
N VAL A 100 18.02 -11.68 15.86
CA VAL A 100 18.32 -13.05 16.21
C VAL A 100 19.18 -13.71 15.12
#